data_d25c21a28a5582ceeb029bc57475aa24
#
_entry.id   d25c21a28a5582ceeb029bc57475aa24
#
_cell.length_a   1.000
_cell.length_b   1.000
_cell.length_c   1.000
_cell.angle_alpha   90.00
_cell.angle_beta   90.00
_cell.angle_gamma   90.00
#
_symmetry.space_group_name_H-M   'P 1'
#
loop_
_entity.id
_entity.type
_entity.pdbx_description
1 polymer ?
#
loop_
_entity_poly.entity_id
_entity_poly.type
_entity_poly.pdbx_seq_one_letter_code
_entity_poly.pdbx_strand_id
1 'polypeptide(L)'
;MAPKGEPAAAAVTEANAPAGAHAPAAPAPASGPEYPPTQAAPAAHGPTAESAAVHDDNPSAKSKAAEALANLTLARSFRRNQDWGQAIPLYEAYILENPNSPELAMVLLELGRTYAQSGANEAALSRFYSVLDMAVNQEGTSLAQGREVAYSAQYEIAQTQMALGRYAQAARLFRGMRKLPLIDVDRANIYLSCARALKLSGDKPGAAEEYQTLLQSFSDSPVAPEARFELAVVYAELGRRDDALREVLSLFERQKSSGSSDETWRYWQRRAGNQLANMFYSAGNLPEAAELYGKLLQLSGDARWRWPLLYQVGLVAEQMKDFAKAKVTYTELAAAKAEGLTADVAELPKLAQWRLEHLKWAERMDAELNSLKPSA
;
A
#
# COMPACT_ATOMS: atom_id res chain seq x y z
N MET A 1 8.43 -4.46 78.19
CA MET A 1 7.67 -5.67 77.81
C MET A 1 6.98 -5.43 76.50
N ALA A 2 7.45 -6.01 75.44
CA ALA A 2 6.87 -5.95 74.08
C ALA A 2 5.86 -7.08 73.95
N PRO A 3 4.77 -6.90 73.18
CA PRO A 3 4.00 -8.01 72.68
C PRO A 3 4.45 -8.34 71.24
N LYS A 4 4.57 -9.64 71.04
CA LYS A 4 4.87 -10.33 69.81
C LYS A 4 3.73 -10.20 68.78
N GLY A 5 3.98 -9.85 67.51
CA GLY A 5 4.19 -10.86 66.48
C GLY A 5 2.86 -11.20 65.81
N GLU A 6 2.47 -10.42 64.75
CA GLU A 6 1.47 -10.84 63.75
C GLU A 6 2.09 -11.81 62.78
N PRO A 7 1.39 -12.88 62.34
CA PRO A 7 1.87 -13.80 61.32
C PRO A 7 1.74 -13.18 59.94
N ALA A 8 2.83 -13.27 59.17
CA ALA A 8 2.93 -12.90 57.78
C ALA A 8 1.82 -13.56 56.95
N ALA A 9 1.07 -12.73 56.23
CA ALA A 9 0.19 -13.18 55.16
C ALA A 9 1.01 -13.89 54.10
N ALA A 10 0.74 -15.17 53.90
CA ALA A 10 1.30 -15.97 52.87
C ALA A 10 0.93 -15.40 51.51
N ALA A 11 1.96 -15.04 50.72
CA ALA A 11 1.83 -14.72 49.33
C ALA A 11 1.22 -15.94 48.62
N VAL A 12 -0.02 -15.77 48.16
CA VAL A 12 -0.63 -16.67 47.20
C VAL A 12 0.13 -16.46 45.88
N THR A 13 1.03 -17.37 45.60
CA THR A 13 1.64 -17.51 44.27
C THR A 13 0.52 -17.65 43.25
N GLU A 14 0.41 -16.67 42.38
CA GLU A 14 -0.36 -16.79 41.14
C GLU A 14 0.17 -17.98 40.33
N ALA A 15 -0.48 -19.12 40.49
CA ALA A 15 -0.26 -20.27 39.65
C ALA A 15 -0.90 -20.00 38.30
N ASN A 16 -0.06 -19.78 37.26
CA ASN A 16 -0.28 -20.09 35.85
C ASN A 16 -1.75 -20.05 35.37
N ALA A 17 -2.28 -18.87 35.14
CA ALA A 17 -3.25 -18.71 34.08
C ALA A 17 -2.50 -18.98 32.77
N PRO A 18 -2.97 -19.88 31.89
CA PRO A 18 -2.36 -20.03 30.58
C PRO A 18 -2.45 -18.67 29.90
N ALA A 19 -1.29 -18.14 29.50
CA ALA A 19 -1.17 -16.92 28.73
C ALA A 19 -2.27 -16.91 27.66
N GLY A 20 -3.12 -15.87 27.68
CA GLY A 20 -4.23 -15.75 26.76
C GLY A 20 -3.72 -16.05 25.37
N ALA A 21 -4.27 -17.08 24.73
CA ALA A 21 -3.99 -17.39 23.35
C ALA A 21 -4.35 -16.11 22.58
N HIS A 22 -3.33 -15.31 22.25
CA HIS A 22 -3.49 -14.25 21.28
C HIS A 22 -4.11 -14.93 20.07
N ALA A 23 -5.33 -14.52 19.72
CA ALA A 23 -5.94 -14.97 18.49
C ALA A 23 -4.87 -14.82 17.41
N PRO A 24 -4.59 -15.88 16.61
CA PRO A 24 -3.70 -15.70 15.48
C PRO A 24 -4.24 -14.50 14.71
N ALA A 25 -3.44 -13.45 14.59
CA ALA A 25 -3.77 -12.35 13.70
C ALA A 25 -4.18 -13.03 12.39
N ALA A 26 -5.26 -12.57 11.76
CA ALA A 26 -5.62 -13.06 10.44
C ALA A 26 -4.32 -13.14 9.65
N PRO A 27 -4.02 -14.27 8.95
CA PRO A 27 -2.73 -14.48 8.37
C PRO A 27 -2.29 -13.21 7.68
N ALA A 28 -1.18 -12.64 8.15
CA ALA A 28 -0.61 -11.47 7.52
C ALA A 28 -0.51 -11.83 6.04
N PRO A 29 -0.93 -10.94 5.13
CA PRO A 29 -0.75 -11.19 3.71
C PRO A 29 0.70 -11.62 3.55
N ALA A 30 0.93 -12.79 2.96
CA ALA A 30 2.23 -13.41 2.82
C ALA A 30 3.26 -12.35 2.45
N SER A 31 4.32 -12.25 3.27
CA SER A 31 5.58 -11.52 3.08
C SER A 31 5.50 -10.22 2.28
N GLY A 32 5.63 -9.08 2.97
CA GLY A 32 6.00 -7.76 2.46
C GLY A 32 5.02 -7.12 1.47
N PRO A 33 5.00 -5.79 1.37
CA PRO A 33 4.18 -5.14 0.38
C PRO A 33 4.75 -5.43 -1.02
N GLU A 34 4.35 -6.54 -1.64
CA GLU A 34 4.22 -6.52 -3.07
C GLU A 34 3.07 -5.57 -3.36
N TYR A 35 3.41 -4.28 -3.43
CA TYR A 35 2.59 -3.37 -4.19
C TYR A 35 2.42 -4.00 -5.57
N PRO A 36 1.20 -4.12 -6.11
CA PRO A 36 1.09 -4.31 -7.53
C PRO A 36 2.03 -3.27 -8.13
N PRO A 37 2.90 -3.60 -9.08
CA PRO A 37 3.90 -2.69 -9.58
C PRO A 37 3.19 -1.37 -9.81
N THR A 38 3.63 -0.33 -9.09
CA THR A 38 3.14 1.04 -9.30
C THR A 38 3.22 1.18 -10.79
N GLN A 39 2.09 1.36 -11.49
CA GLN A 39 2.12 1.47 -12.95
C GLN A 39 3.22 2.46 -13.23
N ALA A 40 4.27 1.97 -13.87
CA ALA A 40 5.41 2.81 -14.22
C ALA A 40 4.80 4.07 -14.85
N ALA A 41 5.33 5.22 -14.47
CA ALA A 41 4.95 6.48 -15.11
C ALA A 41 4.77 6.19 -16.59
N PRO A 42 3.66 6.63 -17.22
CA PRO A 42 3.27 6.21 -18.55
C PRO A 42 4.52 6.12 -19.42
N ALA A 43 4.74 4.98 -20.03
CA ALA A 43 5.86 4.81 -20.92
C ALA A 43 5.70 5.92 -21.95
N ALA A 44 6.61 6.88 -21.93
CA ALA A 44 6.67 7.90 -22.98
C ALA A 44 6.65 7.11 -24.28
N HIS A 45 5.56 7.27 -25.03
CA HIS A 45 5.47 6.69 -26.37
C HIS A 45 6.67 7.23 -27.13
N GLY A 46 7.63 6.37 -27.41
CA GLY A 46 8.82 6.76 -28.13
C GLY A 46 8.41 7.45 -29.41
N PRO A 47 8.98 8.60 -29.74
CA PRO A 47 8.69 9.25 -31.00
C PRO A 47 9.07 8.29 -32.12
N THR A 48 8.13 8.08 -33.02
CA THR A 48 8.45 7.54 -34.35
C THR A 48 9.56 8.39 -34.95
N ALA A 49 10.65 7.72 -35.28
CA ALA A 49 11.86 8.33 -35.86
C ALA A 49 11.53 8.94 -37.22
N GLU A 50 11.10 10.19 -37.22
CA GLU A 50 11.03 11.03 -38.38
C GLU A 50 11.21 12.48 -38.02
N SER A 51 12.47 12.89 -37.82
CA SER A 51 12.84 14.29 -37.79
C SER A 51 14.30 14.48 -38.18
N ALA A 52 14.45 15.04 -39.37
CA ALA A 52 15.55 15.88 -39.87
C ALA A 52 16.99 15.43 -39.52
N ALA A 53 17.51 14.48 -40.25
CA ALA A 53 18.94 14.23 -40.36
C ALA A 53 19.61 15.43 -41.03
N VAL A 54 20.41 16.16 -40.27
CA VAL A 54 21.50 16.95 -40.82
C VAL A 54 22.50 15.93 -41.35
N HIS A 55 22.65 15.85 -42.66
CA HIS A 55 23.61 14.99 -43.34
C HIS A 55 25.04 15.49 -43.08
N ASP A 56 25.65 14.98 -42.02
CA ASP A 56 27.10 14.96 -41.91
C ASP A 56 27.59 13.62 -42.47
N ASP A 57 28.11 13.63 -43.69
CA ASP A 57 28.50 12.43 -44.45
C ASP A 57 29.86 11.83 -44.03
N ASN A 58 30.31 12.10 -42.79
CA ASN A 58 31.53 11.52 -42.25
C ASN A 58 31.31 10.07 -41.79
N PRO A 59 31.90 9.03 -42.44
CA PRO A 59 31.71 7.62 -42.05
C PRO A 59 32.15 7.31 -40.62
N SER A 60 33.13 8.06 -40.09
CA SER A 60 33.60 7.91 -38.72
C SER A 60 32.60 8.45 -37.69
N ALA A 61 31.88 9.53 -38.01
CA ALA A 61 30.85 10.09 -37.17
C ALA A 61 29.61 9.16 -37.10
N LYS A 62 29.21 8.58 -38.25
CA LYS A 62 28.13 7.58 -38.30
C LYS A 62 28.44 6.32 -37.53
N SER A 63 29.71 5.84 -37.53
CA SER A 63 30.15 4.69 -36.76
C SER A 63 30.11 4.96 -35.27
N LYS A 64 30.59 6.14 -34.79
CA LYS A 64 30.54 6.54 -33.38
C LYS A 64 29.13 6.71 -32.88
N ALA A 65 28.24 7.31 -33.64
CA ALA A 65 26.84 7.46 -33.30
C ALA A 65 26.12 6.10 -33.16
N ALA A 66 26.42 5.14 -34.05
CA ALA A 66 25.89 3.78 -33.96
C ALA A 66 26.39 3.04 -32.71
N GLU A 67 27.67 3.20 -32.37
CA GLU A 67 28.26 2.63 -31.16
C GLU A 67 27.64 3.23 -29.88
N ALA A 68 27.48 4.54 -29.83
CA ALA A 68 26.83 5.22 -28.71
C ALA A 68 25.38 4.74 -28.54
N LEU A 69 24.61 4.56 -29.58
CA LEU A 69 23.26 4.03 -29.54
C LEU A 69 23.21 2.56 -29.09
N ALA A 70 24.19 1.74 -29.52
CA ALA A 70 24.33 0.36 -29.06
C ALA A 70 24.60 0.29 -27.56
N ASN A 71 25.53 1.13 -27.06
CA ASN A 71 25.85 1.24 -25.64
C ASN A 71 24.65 1.71 -24.80
N LEU A 72 23.87 2.65 -25.31
CA LEU A 72 22.65 3.12 -24.66
C LEU A 72 21.58 2.00 -24.59
N THR A 73 21.44 1.24 -25.68
CA THR A 73 20.53 0.09 -25.73
C THR A 73 20.94 -0.99 -24.71
N LEU A 74 22.24 -1.23 -24.59
CA LEU A 74 22.83 -2.16 -23.62
C LEU A 74 22.59 -1.67 -22.18
N ALA A 75 22.81 -0.38 -21.90
CA ALA A 75 22.51 0.24 -20.61
C ALA A 75 21.04 0.06 -20.20
N ARG A 76 20.11 0.29 -21.13
CA ARG A 76 18.67 0.08 -20.93
C ARG A 76 18.34 -1.39 -20.64
N SER A 77 19.06 -2.33 -21.27
CA SER A 77 18.91 -3.77 -21.02
C SER A 77 19.38 -4.14 -19.60
N PHE A 78 20.58 -3.71 -19.20
CA PHE A 78 21.08 -3.93 -17.85
C PHE A 78 20.16 -3.32 -16.78
N ARG A 79 19.64 -2.12 -17.01
CA ARG A 79 18.66 -1.50 -16.10
C ARG A 79 17.40 -2.35 -15.94
N ARG A 80 16.83 -2.90 -17.03
CA ARG A 80 15.66 -3.80 -16.98
C ARG A 80 15.95 -5.07 -16.18
N ASN A 81 17.18 -5.57 -16.24
CA ASN A 81 17.64 -6.72 -15.48
C ASN A 81 18.10 -6.38 -14.05
N GLN A 82 17.96 -5.12 -13.63
CA GLN A 82 18.40 -4.61 -12.33
C GLN A 82 19.91 -4.74 -12.07
N ASP A 83 20.69 -4.82 -13.12
CA ASP A 83 22.15 -4.81 -13.06
C ASP A 83 22.67 -3.35 -13.11
N TRP A 84 22.52 -2.68 -11.97
CA TRP A 84 22.88 -1.26 -11.86
C TRP A 84 24.38 -1.02 -12.05
N GLY A 85 25.22 -1.98 -11.64
CA GLY A 85 26.66 -1.91 -11.77
C GLY A 85 27.15 -1.80 -13.22
N GLN A 86 26.45 -2.43 -14.15
CA GLN A 86 26.73 -2.36 -15.58
C GLN A 86 25.98 -1.22 -16.27
N ALA A 87 24.76 -0.92 -15.81
CA ALA A 87 23.94 0.10 -16.46
C ALA A 87 24.49 1.52 -16.27
N ILE A 88 24.87 1.88 -15.01
CA ILE A 88 25.32 3.23 -14.66
C ILE A 88 26.52 3.69 -15.47
N PRO A 89 27.64 2.94 -15.56
CA PRO A 89 28.81 3.38 -16.32
C PRO A 89 28.50 3.61 -17.80
N LEU A 90 27.63 2.80 -18.41
CA LEU A 90 27.24 2.95 -19.83
C LEU A 90 26.41 4.23 -20.05
N TYR A 91 25.50 4.57 -19.15
CA TYR A 91 24.78 5.83 -19.20
C TYR A 91 25.74 7.03 -19.02
N GLU A 92 26.67 6.96 -18.08
CA GLU A 92 27.66 8.03 -17.83
C GLU A 92 28.59 8.23 -19.01
N ALA A 93 29.10 7.13 -19.63
CA ALA A 93 29.88 7.19 -20.83
C ALA A 93 29.13 7.87 -21.98
N TYR A 94 27.86 7.47 -22.21
CA TYR A 94 27.03 8.10 -23.24
C TYR A 94 26.90 9.62 -23.04
N ILE A 95 26.62 10.06 -21.81
CA ILE A 95 26.46 11.48 -21.47
C ILE A 95 27.74 12.26 -21.72
N LEU A 96 28.89 11.69 -21.33
CA LEU A 96 30.20 12.30 -21.52
C LEU A 96 30.59 12.45 -22.99
N GLU A 97 30.31 11.43 -23.78
CA GLU A 97 30.68 11.37 -25.19
C GLU A 97 29.71 12.15 -26.11
N ASN A 98 28.47 12.37 -25.65
CA ASN A 98 27.41 12.97 -26.44
C ASN A 98 26.74 14.17 -25.76
N PRO A 99 27.48 15.22 -25.37
CA PRO A 99 26.96 16.34 -24.57
C PRO A 99 25.91 17.18 -25.29
N ASN A 100 25.86 17.11 -26.62
CA ASN A 100 24.91 17.84 -27.46
C ASN A 100 23.83 16.94 -28.07
N SER A 101 23.67 15.71 -27.55
CA SER A 101 22.65 14.79 -28.05
C SER A 101 21.23 15.33 -27.78
N PRO A 102 20.31 15.25 -28.74
CA PRO A 102 18.90 15.59 -28.49
C PRO A 102 18.25 14.67 -27.45
N GLU A 103 18.80 13.48 -27.21
CA GLU A 103 18.33 12.53 -26.20
C GLU A 103 18.93 12.78 -24.80
N LEU A 104 19.85 13.73 -24.64
CA LEU A 104 20.61 13.90 -23.39
C LEU A 104 19.72 14.07 -22.16
N ALA A 105 18.66 14.87 -22.26
CA ALA A 105 17.73 15.06 -21.15
C ALA A 105 17.00 13.76 -20.76
N MET A 106 16.61 12.95 -21.75
CA MET A 106 15.99 11.65 -21.51
C MET A 106 16.99 10.66 -20.90
N VAL A 107 18.24 10.63 -21.38
CA VAL A 107 19.29 9.75 -20.84
C VAL A 107 19.64 10.14 -19.41
N LEU A 108 19.70 11.44 -19.08
CA LEU A 108 19.88 11.92 -17.72
C LEU A 108 18.72 11.49 -16.80
N LEU A 109 17.49 11.55 -17.30
CA LEU A 109 16.31 11.07 -16.57
C LEU A 109 16.39 9.57 -16.30
N GLU A 110 16.78 8.76 -17.32
CA GLU A 110 16.96 7.32 -17.19
C GLU A 110 18.09 6.97 -16.19
N LEU A 111 19.21 7.66 -16.25
CA LEU A 111 20.32 7.51 -15.29
C LEU A 111 19.88 7.88 -13.88
N GLY A 112 19.15 8.99 -13.70
CA GLY A 112 18.58 9.39 -12.42
C GLY A 112 17.68 8.31 -11.83
N ARG A 113 16.79 7.73 -12.65
CA ARG A 113 15.95 6.59 -12.25
C ARG A 113 16.77 5.35 -11.86
N THR A 114 17.87 5.09 -12.60
CA THR A 114 18.77 3.97 -12.30
C THR A 114 19.45 4.17 -10.95
N TYR A 115 19.92 5.39 -10.65
CA TYR A 115 20.46 5.72 -9.35
C TYR A 115 19.42 5.60 -8.23
N ALA A 116 18.19 6.09 -8.43
CA ALA A 116 17.13 5.97 -7.43
C ALA A 116 16.81 4.49 -7.14
N GLN A 117 16.72 3.66 -8.18
CA GLN A 117 16.47 2.21 -8.05
C GLN A 117 17.63 1.46 -7.38
N SER A 118 18.87 1.92 -7.53
CA SER A 118 20.03 1.37 -6.84
C SER A 118 20.16 1.87 -5.38
N GLY A 119 19.29 2.79 -4.94
CA GLY A 119 19.34 3.42 -3.62
C GLY A 119 20.25 4.65 -3.52
N ALA A 120 20.95 5.04 -4.60
CA ALA A 120 21.82 6.22 -4.64
C ALA A 120 20.99 7.52 -4.84
N ASN A 121 20.12 7.81 -3.90
CA ASN A 121 19.10 8.85 -4.00
C ASN A 121 19.66 10.27 -4.22
N GLU A 122 20.79 10.62 -3.61
CA GLU A 122 21.40 11.96 -3.79
C GLU A 122 22.00 12.11 -5.22
N ALA A 123 22.60 11.05 -5.77
CA ALA A 123 23.05 11.03 -7.16
C ALA A 123 21.85 11.13 -8.12
N ALA A 124 20.76 10.43 -7.83
CA ALA A 124 19.51 10.54 -8.61
C ALA A 124 19.01 11.99 -8.65
N LEU A 125 18.91 12.66 -7.49
CA LEU A 125 18.50 14.07 -7.41
C LEU A 125 19.38 14.97 -8.27
N SER A 126 20.69 14.79 -8.23
CA SER A 126 21.63 15.55 -9.06
C SER A 126 21.29 15.45 -10.55
N ARG A 127 21.02 14.23 -11.04
CA ARG A 127 20.66 13.99 -12.45
C ARG A 127 19.30 14.60 -12.80
N PHE A 128 18.30 14.45 -11.94
CA PHE A 128 16.98 15.06 -12.17
C PHE A 128 17.01 16.58 -12.19
N TYR A 129 17.82 17.22 -11.33
CA TYR A 129 18.00 18.66 -11.38
C TYR A 129 18.72 19.10 -12.67
N SER A 130 19.71 18.31 -13.16
CA SER A 130 20.33 18.60 -14.47
C SER A 130 19.30 18.57 -15.62
N VAL A 131 18.31 17.66 -15.58
CA VAL A 131 17.21 17.62 -16.55
C VAL A 131 16.39 18.92 -16.50
N LEU A 132 16.06 19.41 -15.30
CA LEU A 132 15.29 20.66 -15.15
C LEU A 132 16.08 21.88 -15.64
N ASP A 133 17.37 21.95 -15.35
CA ASP A 133 18.24 23.02 -15.82
C ASP A 133 18.31 23.07 -17.35
N MET A 134 18.47 21.90 -17.99
CA MET A 134 18.40 21.81 -19.45
C MET A 134 17.06 22.26 -20.01
N ALA A 135 15.93 21.87 -19.38
CA ALA A 135 14.61 22.24 -19.87
C ALA A 135 14.32 23.74 -19.79
N VAL A 136 14.92 24.44 -18.80
CA VAL A 136 14.82 25.91 -18.66
C VAL A 136 15.68 26.62 -19.70
N ASN A 137 16.86 26.08 -20.01
CA ASN A 137 17.85 26.74 -20.86
C ASN A 137 17.70 26.40 -22.36
N GLN A 138 16.80 25.49 -22.73
CA GLN A 138 16.58 25.13 -24.14
C GLN A 138 15.69 26.16 -24.84
N GLU A 139 16.32 27.05 -25.59
CA GLU A 139 15.66 27.86 -26.61
C GLU A 139 15.50 27.00 -27.89
N GLY A 140 14.28 26.57 -28.22
CA GLY A 140 13.97 26.22 -29.61
C GLY A 140 13.79 24.75 -30.00
N THR A 141 14.02 23.75 -29.16
CA THR A 141 13.63 22.37 -29.46
C THR A 141 12.20 22.10 -29.00
N SER A 142 11.50 21.20 -29.69
CA SER A 142 10.10 20.83 -29.46
C SER A 142 9.65 21.03 -27.99
N LEU A 143 9.08 22.22 -27.72
CA LEU A 143 8.61 22.69 -26.40
C LEU A 143 7.70 21.66 -25.70
N ALA A 144 7.10 20.73 -26.44
CA ALA A 144 6.26 19.67 -25.91
C ALA A 144 7.09 18.54 -25.28
N GLN A 145 8.12 18.03 -25.97
CA GLN A 145 8.97 16.95 -25.48
C GLN A 145 9.82 17.38 -24.27
N GLY A 146 10.41 18.59 -24.34
CA GLY A 146 11.18 19.14 -23.23
C GLY A 146 10.35 19.30 -21.97
N ARG A 147 9.07 19.73 -22.10
CA ARG A 147 8.14 19.83 -20.96
C ARG A 147 7.79 18.49 -20.34
N GLU A 148 7.53 17.46 -21.15
CA GLU A 148 7.18 16.13 -20.66
C GLU A 148 8.34 15.53 -19.85
N VAL A 149 9.57 15.63 -20.34
CA VAL A 149 10.77 15.17 -19.64
C VAL A 149 10.97 15.95 -18.32
N ALA A 150 10.75 17.28 -18.35
CA ALA A 150 10.83 18.12 -17.15
C ALA A 150 9.76 17.76 -16.11
N TYR A 151 8.53 17.47 -16.52
CA TYR A 151 7.48 17.01 -15.61
C TYR A 151 7.80 15.67 -14.98
N SER A 152 8.35 14.74 -15.79
CA SER A 152 8.85 13.46 -15.29
C SER A 152 9.96 13.66 -14.26
N ALA A 153 10.93 14.54 -14.53
CA ALA A 153 12.01 14.84 -13.59
C ALA A 153 11.48 15.45 -12.28
N GLN A 154 10.51 16.38 -12.34
CA GLN A 154 9.87 16.95 -11.14
C GLN A 154 9.19 15.87 -10.29
N TYR A 155 8.49 14.93 -10.94
CA TYR A 155 7.86 13.79 -10.26
C TYR A 155 8.89 12.90 -9.59
N GLU A 156 9.96 12.55 -10.30
CA GLU A 156 11.06 11.72 -9.76
C GLU A 156 11.80 12.41 -8.60
N ILE A 157 11.99 13.73 -8.66
CA ILE A 157 12.54 14.51 -7.53
C ILE A 157 11.63 14.36 -6.30
N ALA A 158 10.32 14.54 -6.46
CA ALA A 158 9.39 14.41 -5.36
C ALA A 158 9.37 12.99 -4.77
N GLN A 159 9.39 11.95 -5.61
CA GLN A 159 9.50 10.56 -5.17
C GLN A 159 10.82 10.26 -4.47
N THR A 160 11.94 10.81 -4.97
CA THR A 160 13.25 10.65 -4.34
C THR A 160 13.31 11.35 -2.97
N GLN A 161 12.65 12.50 -2.83
CA GLN A 161 12.50 13.15 -1.51
C GLN A 161 11.67 12.28 -0.55
N MET A 162 10.66 11.56 -1.05
CA MET A 162 9.92 10.56 -0.26
C MET A 162 10.86 9.45 0.22
N ALA A 163 11.68 8.90 -0.67
CA ALA A 163 12.64 7.84 -0.34
C ALA A 163 13.70 8.28 0.68
N LEU A 164 14.06 9.56 0.69
CA LEU A 164 14.95 10.19 1.66
C LEU A 164 14.27 10.56 2.99
N GLY A 165 12.97 10.25 3.16
CA GLY A 165 12.21 10.61 4.36
C GLY A 165 11.86 12.11 4.47
N ARG A 166 12.13 12.90 3.44
CA ARG A 166 11.87 14.34 3.39
C ARG A 166 10.41 14.63 2.98
N TYR A 167 9.47 14.04 3.71
CA TYR A 167 8.05 13.95 3.34
C TYR A 167 7.36 15.30 3.15
N ALA A 168 7.61 16.26 4.05
CA ALA A 168 7.01 17.60 3.93
C ALA A 168 7.52 18.34 2.68
N GLN A 169 8.76 18.10 2.25
CA GLN A 169 9.30 18.66 1.00
C GLN A 169 8.65 17.99 -0.21
N ALA A 170 8.54 16.67 -0.21
CA ALA A 170 7.86 15.92 -1.26
C ALA A 170 6.41 16.38 -1.45
N ALA A 171 5.65 16.57 -0.35
CA ALA A 171 4.28 17.06 -0.41
C ALA A 171 4.19 18.44 -1.08
N ARG A 172 5.11 19.36 -0.77
CA ARG A 172 5.15 20.68 -1.43
C ARG A 172 5.41 20.58 -2.94
N LEU A 173 6.32 19.70 -3.34
CA LEU A 173 6.62 19.45 -4.76
C LEU A 173 5.41 18.88 -5.49
N PHE A 174 4.78 17.83 -4.96
CA PHE A 174 3.55 17.29 -5.57
C PHE A 174 2.42 18.33 -5.68
N ARG A 175 2.22 19.16 -4.65
CA ARG A 175 1.24 20.26 -4.72
C ARG A 175 1.56 21.25 -5.84
N GLY A 176 2.83 21.58 -6.06
CA GLY A 176 3.26 22.44 -7.16
C GLY A 176 2.91 21.86 -8.53
N MET A 177 3.02 20.56 -8.69
CA MET A 177 2.76 19.85 -9.96
C MET A 177 1.29 19.85 -10.39
N ARG A 178 0.32 20.07 -9.50
CA ARG A 178 -1.11 20.10 -9.85
C ARG A 178 -1.48 21.19 -10.88
N LYS A 179 -0.67 22.23 -10.97
CA LYS A 179 -0.86 23.35 -11.92
C LYS A 179 -0.36 23.03 -13.32
N LEU A 180 0.31 21.88 -13.50
CA LEU A 180 0.85 21.47 -14.77
C LEU A 180 -0.25 20.90 -15.68
N PRO A 181 -0.13 21.06 -17.00
CA PRO A 181 -1.09 20.54 -17.97
C PRO A 181 -0.88 19.02 -18.18
N LEU A 182 -1.27 18.23 -17.17
CA LEU A 182 -1.13 16.79 -17.15
C LEU A 182 -2.46 16.12 -17.51
N ILE A 183 -2.39 14.87 -17.96
CA ILE A 183 -3.57 14.03 -18.14
C ILE A 183 -4.15 13.58 -16.78
N ASP A 184 -5.42 13.20 -16.75
CA ASP A 184 -6.13 12.91 -15.50
C ASP A 184 -5.52 11.75 -14.69
N VAL A 185 -4.97 10.74 -15.35
CA VAL A 185 -4.29 9.62 -14.66
C VAL A 185 -3.07 10.12 -13.90
N ASP A 186 -2.26 10.98 -14.51
CA ASP A 186 -1.08 11.55 -13.87
C ASP A 186 -1.46 12.48 -12.72
N ARG A 187 -2.52 13.28 -12.88
CA ARG A 187 -3.06 14.10 -11.80
C ARG A 187 -3.50 13.26 -10.62
N ALA A 188 -4.23 12.18 -10.85
CA ALA A 188 -4.67 11.28 -9.79
C ALA A 188 -3.46 10.68 -9.02
N ASN A 189 -2.40 10.27 -9.72
CA ASN A 189 -1.15 9.78 -9.10
C ASN A 189 -0.44 10.85 -8.27
N ILE A 190 -0.46 12.12 -8.72
CA ILE A 190 0.11 13.25 -7.97
C ILE A 190 -0.67 13.49 -6.66
N TYR A 191 -2.01 13.48 -6.70
CA TYR A 191 -2.82 13.61 -5.49
C TYR A 191 -2.56 12.46 -4.51
N LEU A 192 -2.50 11.23 -5.02
CA LEU A 192 -2.19 10.04 -4.21
C LEU A 192 -0.83 10.17 -3.52
N SER A 193 0.21 10.55 -4.28
CA SER A 193 1.58 10.72 -3.78
C SER A 193 1.68 11.89 -2.78
N CYS A 194 0.96 12.99 -3.04
CA CYS A 194 0.88 14.12 -2.12
C CYS A 194 0.25 13.71 -0.78
N ALA A 195 -0.88 13.01 -0.82
CA ALA A 195 -1.58 12.54 0.36
C ALA A 195 -0.71 11.58 1.19
N ARG A 196 -0.01 10.66 0.53
CA ARG A 196 0.96 9.77 1.19
C ARG A 196 2.10 10.54 1.86
N ALA A 197 2.65 11.55 1.18
CA ALA A 197 3.70 12.38 1.73
C ALA A 197 3.23 13.13 2.98
N LEU A 198 2.01 13.67 2.96
CA LEU A 198 1.40 14.33 4.12
C LEU A 198 1.16 13.36 5.28
N LYS A 199 0.61 12.16 5.00
CA LYS A 199 0.42 11.12 6.01
C LYS A 199 1.74 10.77 6.69
N LEU A 200 2.81 10.53 5.91
CA LEU A 200 4.14 10.18 6.42
C LEU A 200 4.82 11.35 7.13
N SER A 201 4.50 12.61 6.80
CA SER A 201 4.98 13.78 7.52
C SER A 201 4.23 14.04 8.84
N GLY A 202 3.17 13.28 9.12
CA GLY A 202 2.32 13.44 10.30
C GLY A 202 1.11 14.35 10.09
N ASP A 203 0.98 15.01 8.94
CA ASP A 203 -0.18 15.85 8.57
C ASP A 203 -1.35 14.95 8.08
N LYS A 204 -1.94 14.20 9.01
CA LYS A 204 -3.07 13.30 8.73
C LYS A 204 -4.32 14.05 8.23
N PRO A 205 -4.70 15.22 8.80
CA PRO A 205 -5.83 15.99 8.28
C PRO A 205 -5.60 16.42 6.82
N GLY A 206 -4.42 16.98 6.50
CA GLY A 206 -4.08 17.35 5.13
C GLY A 206 -4.05 16.16 4.18
N ALA A 207 -3.58 14.99 4.64
CA ALA A 207 -3.64 13.76 3.85
C ALA A 207 -5.08 13.35 3.51
N ALA A 208 -6.00 13.43 4.49
CA ALA A 208 -7.41 13.12 4.28
C ALA A 208 -8.05 14.04 3.22
N GLU A 209 -7.77 15.34 3.28
CA GLU A 209 -8.26 16.33 2.29
C GLU A 209 -7.77 16.00 0.88
N GLU A 210 -6.50 15.61 0.73
CA GLU A 210 -5.94 15.25 -0.57
C GLU A 210 -6.54 13.96 -1.14
N TYR A 211 -6.73 12.92 -0.30
CA TYR A 211 -7.42 11.70 -0.72
C TYR A 211 -8.88 11.97 -1.10
N GLN A 212 -9.60 12.78 -0.33
CA GLN A 212 -10.97 13.18 -0.67
C GLN A 212 -11.04 13.91 -2.01
N THR A 213 -10.13 14.87 -2.24
CA THR A 213 -10.06 15.62 -3.51
C THR A 213 -9.79 14.68 -4.68
N LEU A 214 -8.88 13.71 -4.53
CA LEU A 214 -8.63 12.67 -5.53
C LEU A 214 -9.93 11.90 -5.85
N LEU A 215 -10.61 11.43 -4.82
CA LEU A 215 -11.81 10.59 -4.98
C LEU A 215 -13.00 11.35 -5.56
N GLN A 216 -13.10 12.66 -5.29
CA GLN A 216 -14.14 13.53 -5.88
C GLN A 216 -13.86 13.85 -7.34
N SER A 217 -12.59 14.11 -7.70
CA SER A 217 -12.21 14.55 -9.03
C SER A 217 -11.90 13.40 -10.00
N PHE A 218 -11.44 12.25 -9.46
CA PHE A 218 -10.92 11.12 -10.24
C PHE A 218 -11.46 9.77 -9.73
N SER A 219 -12.77 9.69 -9.48
CA SER A 219 -13.42 8.51 -8.90
C SER A 219 -13.22 7.20 -9.69
N ASP A 220 -12.99 7.31 -10.99
CA ASP A 220 -12.81 6.19 -11.92
C ASP A 220 -11.34 5.90 -12.24
N SER A 221 -10.42 6.64 -11.61
CA SER A 221 -8.98 6.40 -11.76
C SER A 221 -8.60 5.01 -11.22
N PRO A 222 -7.62 4.33 -11.85
CA PRO A 222 -7.06 3.07 -11.33
C PRO A 222 -6.56 3.14 -9.90
N VAL A 223 -6.17 4.33 -9.42
CA VAL A 223 -5.68 4.53 -8.04
C VAL A 223 -6.78 4.87 -7.04
N ALA A 224 -8.03 5.03 -7.47
CA ALA A 224 -9.14 5.38 -6.58
C ALA A 224 -9.41 4.32 -5.48
N PRO A 225 -9.35 3.00 -5.74
CA PRO A 225 -9.51 1.99 -4.70
C PRO A 225 -8.44 2.08 -3.62
N GLU A 226 -7.20 2.34 -4.02
CA GLU A 226 -6.09 2.54 -3.10
C GLU A 226 -6.27 3.82 -2.27
N ALA A 227 -6.66 4.92 -2.90
CA ALA A 227 -6.93 6.18 -2.21
C ALA A 227 -8.05 6.03 -1.16
N ARG A 228 -9.12 5.26 -1.45
CA ARG A 228 -10.18 4.96 -0.47
C ARG A 228 -9.65 4.17 0.72
N PHE A 229 -8.84 3.14 0.45
CA PHE A 229 -8.20 2.38 1.52
C PHE A 229 -7.34 3.27 2.41
N GLU A 230 -6.44 4.06 1.83
CA GLU A 230 -5.55 4.95 2.58
C GLU A 230 -6.33 6.03 3.35
N LEU A 231 -7.41 6.57 2.76
CA LEU A 231 -8.31 7.51 3.44
C LEU A 231 -9.00 6.87 4.65
N ALA A 232 -9.49 5.64 4.50
CA ALA A 232 -10.12 4.90 5.59
C ALA A 232 -9.12 4.66 6.75
N VAL A 233 -7.87 4.30 6.43
CA VAL A 233 -6.80 4.16 7.43
C VAL A 233 -6.54 5.50 8.15
N VAL A 234 -6.42 6.60 7.40
CA VAL A 234 -6.22 7.94 7.98
C VAL A 234 -7.38 8.33 8.87
N TYR A 235 -8.63 8.07 8.48
CA TYR A 235 -9.80 8.34 9.32
C TYR A 235 -9.80 7.50 10.60
N ALA A 236 -9.45 6.22 10.52
CA ALA A 236 -9.35 5.37 11.71
C ALA A 236 -8.26 5.88 12.67
N GLU A 237 -7.10 6.29 12.14
CA GLU A 237 -6.01 6.89 12.92
C GLU A 237 -6.37 8.26 13.54
N LEU A 238 -7.31 9.00 12.94
CA LEU A 238 -7.87 10.25 13.46
C LEU A 238 -9.05 10.02 14.43
N GLY A 239 -9.44 8.78 14.71
CA GLY A 239 -10.59 8.43 15.54
C GLY A 239 -11.95 8.62 14.87
N ARG A 240 -11.98 8.94 13.58
CA ARG A 240 -13.19 9.13 12.75
C ARG A 240 -13.72 7.79 12.21
N ARG A 241 -14.21 6.95 13.13
CA ARG A 241 -14.58 5.54 12.85
C ARG A 241 -15.65 5.39 11.79
N ASP A 242 -16.71 6.16 11.89
CA ASP A 242 -17.84 6.09 10.95
C ASP A 242 -17.43 6.47 9.52
N ASP A 243 -16.53 7.45 9.40
CA ASP A 243 -15.99 7.85 8.10
C ASP A 243 -15.07 6.75 7.54
N ALA A 244 -14.23 6.14 8.38
CA ALA A 244 -13.37 5.03 7.97
C ALA A 244 -14.20 3.84 7.49
N LEU A 245 -15.24 3.46 8.24
CA LEU A 245 -16.16 2.37 7.87
C LEU A 245 -16.87 2.68 6.54
N ARG A 246 -17.36 3.90 6.35
CA ARG A 246 -18.05 4.33 5.12
C ARG A 246 -17.16 4.20 3.89
N GLU A 247 -15.89 4.62 3.98
CA GLU A 247 -14.96 4.51 2.84
C GLU A 247 -14.67 3.04 2.48
N VAL A 248 -14.53 2.16 3.48
CA VAL A 248 -14.34 0.74 3.20
C VAL A 248 -15.61 0.10 2.62
N LEU A 249 -16.78 0.39 3.18
CA LEU A 249 -18.05 -0.14 2.67
C LEU A 249 -18.29 0.29 1.23
N SER A 250 -17.91 1.52 0.86
CA SER A 250 -18.04 1.99 -0.53
C SER A 250 -17.19 1.18 -1.53
N LEU A 251 -16.08 0.57 -1.08
CA LEU A 251 -15.31 -0.37 -1.92
C LEU A 251 -16.13 -1.64 -2.25
N PHE A 252 -16.92 -2.14 -1.29
CA PHE A 252 -17.74 -3.33 -1.50
C PHE A 252 -19.00 -3.03 -2.35
N GLU A 253 -19.59 -1.85 -2.19
CA GLU A 253 -20.80 -1.45 -2.93
C GLU A 253 -20.53 -1.29 -4.42
N ARG A 254 -19.41 -0.70 -4.81
CA ARG A 254 -19.07 -0.49 -6.22
C ARG A 254 -18.91 -1.78 -7.01
N GLN A 255 -18.48 -2.88 -6.38
CA GLN A 255 -18.42 -4.17 -7.04
C GLN A 255 -19.78 -4.64 -7.52
N LYS A 256 -20.86 -4.38 -6.74
CA LYS A 256 -22.24 -4.75 -7.10
C LYS A 256 -22.75 -3.96 -8.30
N SER A 257 -22.32 -2.71 -8.45
CA SER A 257 -22.83 -1.82 -9.51
C SER A 257 -22.10 -1.95 -10.84
N SER A 258 -20.82 -2.34 -10.85
CA SER A 258 -20.00 -2.36 -12.07
C SER A 258 -19.93 -3.69 -12.79
N GLY A 259 -20.32 -4.80 -12.15
CA GLY A 259 -20.24 -6.16 -12.75
C GLY A 259 -18.84 -6.59 -13.20
N SER A 260 -17.86 -5.72 -13.02
CA SER A 260 -16.51 -5.92 -13.50
C SER A 260 -15.67 -6.69 -12.51
N SER A 261 -15.00 -7.71 -13.02
CA SER A 261 -14.04 -8.55 -12.30
C SER A 261 -12.66 -7.89 -12.23
N ASP A 262 -12.60 -6.59 -11.93
CA ASP A 262 -11.30 -5.92 -11.80
C ASP A 262 -10.54 -6.49 -10.61
N GLU A 263 -9.43 -7.16 -10.91
CA GLU A 263 -8.58 -7.83 -9.92
C GLU A 263 -7.96 -6.82 -8.95
N THR A 264 -7.56 -5.65 -9.43
CA THR A 264 -7.04 -4.55 -8.62
C THR A 264 -8.06 -4.09 -7.59
N TRP A 265 -9.33 -3.95 -8.02
CA TRP A 265 -10.41 -3.56 -7.13
C TRP A 265 -10.65 -4.61 -6.03
N ARG A 266 -10.71 -5.90 -6.40
CA ARG A 266 -10.85 -7.01 -5.45
C ARG A 266 -9.68 -7.09 -4.47
N TYR A 267 -8.46 -6.83 -4.94
CA TYR A 267 -7.29 -6.76 -4.08
C TYR A 267 -7.48 -5.72 -2.97
N TRP A 268 -7.88 -4.50 -3.34
CA TRP A 268 -8.08 -3.43 -2.37
C TRP A 268 -9.27 -3.66 -1.43
N GLN A 269 -10.35 -4.27 -1.91
CA GLN A 269 -11.47 -4.69 -1.04
C GLN A 269 -11.01 -5.64 0.06
N ARG A 270 -10.26 -6.67 -0.31
CA ARG A 270 -9.73 -7.66 0.64
C ARG A 270 -8.77 -7.00 1.63
N ARG A 271 -7.83 -6.21 1.14
CA ARG A 271 -6.83 -5.53 1.95
C ARG A 271 -7.46 -4.53 2.91
N ALA A 272 -8.30 -3.63 2.40
CA ALA A 272 -8.97 -2.62 3.20
C ALA A 272 -9.88 -3.24 4.27
N GLY A 273 -10.74 -4.18 3.85
CA GLY A 273 -11.67 -4.85 4.76
C GLY A 273 -10.93 -5.57 5.89
N ASN A 274 -9.90 -6.35 5.55
CA ASN A 274 -9.16 -7.12 6.56
C ASN A 274 -8.38 -6.22 7.53
N GLN A 275 -7.67 -5.21 7.02
CA GLN A 275 -6.88 -4.31 7.87
C GLN A 275 -7.78 -3.48 8.79
N LEU A 276 -8.86 -2.91 8.28
CA LEU A 276 -9.77 -2.11 9.10
C LEU A 276 -10.57 -2.98 10.08
N ALA A 277 -11.03 -4.17 9.67
CA ALA A 277 -11.68 -5.10 10.59
C ALA A 277 -10.78 -5.48 11.76
N ASN A 278 -9.50 -5.78 11.50
CA ASN A 278 -8.52 -6.05 12.55
C ASN A 278 -8.25 -4.82 13.44
N MET A 279 -8.16 -3.63 12.86
CA MET A 279 -7.99 -2.38 13.63
C MET A 279 -9.19 -2.13 14.55
N PHE A 280 -10.42 -2.29 14.06
CA PHE A 280 -11.63 -2.13 14.86
C PHE A 280 -11.73 -3.20 15.95
N TYR A 281 -11.42 -4.46 15.63
CA TYR A 281 -11.37 -5.54 16.60
C TYR A 281 -10.39 -5.26 17.73
N SER A 282 -9.16 -4.86 17.40
CA SER A 282 -8.10 -4.55 18.37
C SER A 282 -8.43 -3.32 19.24
N ALA A 283 -9.20 -2.38 18.70
CA ALA A 283 -9.67 -1.20 19.40
C ALA A 283 -10.95 -1.44 20.24
N GLY A 284 -11.51 -2.67 20.22
CA GLY A 284 -12.76 -3.01 20.90
C GLY A 284 -14.03 -2.52 20.19
N ASN A 285 -13.91 -2.03 18.96
CA ASN A 285 -15.05 -1.60 18.13
C ASN A 285 -15.65 -2.83 17.41
N LEU A 286 -16.28 -3.68 18.20
CA LEU A 286 -16.71 -5.01 17.77
C LEU A 286 -17.83 -4.99 16.72
N PRO A 287 -18.85 -4.11 16.78
CA PRO A 287 -19.89 -4.04 15.76
C PRO A 287 -19.33 -3.74 14.36
N GLU A 288 -18.43 -2.76 14.24
CA GLU A 288 -17.81 -2.37 12.98
C GLU A 288 -16.89 -3.48 12.44
N ALA A 289 -16.14 -4.14 13.34
CA ALA A 289 -15.34 -5.31 12.97
C ALA A 289 -16.22 -6.46 12.45
N ALA A 290 -17.34 -6.74 13.12
CA ALA A 290 -18.29 -7.78 12.71
C ALA A 290 -18.89 -7.51 11.32
N GLU A 291 -19.22 -6.24 11.04
CA GLU A 291 -19.76 -5.83 9.73
C GLU A 291 -18.74 -6.08 8.62
N LEU A 292 -17.49 -5.64 8.80
CA LEU A 292 -16.44 -5.79 7.81
C LEU A 292 -16.07 -7.26 7.57
N TYR A 293 -15.91 -8.07 8.62
CA TYR A 293 -15.67 -9.50 8.45
C TYR A 293 -16.83 -10.19 7.72
N GLY A 294 -18.08 -9.79 8.02
CA GLY A 294 -19.25 -10.28 7.30
C GLY A 294 -19.24 -9.98 5.80
N LYS A 295 -18.81 -8.77 5.42
CA LYS A 295 -18.61 -8.39 4.00
C LYS A 295 -17.48 -9.17 3.34
N LEU A 296 -16.37 -9.34 4.05
CA LEU A 296 -15.21 -10.11 3.56
C LEU A 296 -15.54 -11.57 3.29
N LEU A 297 -16.38 -12.21 4.10
CA LEU A 297 -16.85 -13.58 3.89
C LEU A 297 -17.60 -13.76 2.57
N GLN A 298 -18.22 -12.70 2.04
CA GLN A 298 -18.95 -12.72 0.78
C GLN A 298 -18.06 -12.64 -0.46
N LEU A 299 -16.78 -12.28 -0.30
CA LEU A 299 -15.86 -12.10 -1.44
C LEU A 299 -15.34 -13.40 -2.04
N SER A 300 -15.25 -14.46 -1.26
CA SER A 300 -14.71 -15.73 -1.74
C SER A 300 -15.19 -16.91 -0.89
N GLY A 301 -15.47 -18.03 -1.56
CA GLY A 301 -15.75 -19.33 -0.91
C GLY A 301 -14.49 -20.17 -0.65
N ASP A 302 -13.31 -19.73 -1.11
CA ASP A 302 -12.05 -20.46 -0.93
C ASP A 302 -11.74 -20.64 0.56
N ALA A 303 -11.44 -21.85 0.99
CA ALA A 303 -11.15 -22.21 2.36
C ALA A 303 -9.97 -21.40 2.94
N ARG A 304 -8.93 -21.16 2.16
CA ARG A 304 -7.74 -20.36 2.56
C ARG A 304 -8.11 -18.93 2.94
N TRP A 305 -9.15 -18.38 2.31
CA TRP A 305 -9.68 -17.06 2.60
C TRP A 305 -10.77 -17.10 3.67
N ARG A 306 -11.74 -18.02 3.53
CA ARG A 306 -12.95 -18.07 4.32
C ARG A 306 -12.73 -18.50 5.78
N TRP A 307 -11.87 -19.51 6.03
CA TRP A 307 -11.72 -20.07 7.37
C TRP A 307 -11.10 -19.12 8.39
N PRO A 308 -10.01 -18.38 8.08
CA PRO A 308 -9.51 -17.34 8.99
C PRO A 308 -10.58 -16.30 9.33
N LEU A 309 -11.40 -15.90 8.35
CA LEU A 309 -12.46 -14.94 8.58
C LEU A 309 -13.60 -15.51 9.44
N LEU A 310 -14.02 -16.75 9.21
CA LEU A 310 -14.98 -17.44 10.08
C LEU A 310 -14.49 -17.47 11.51
N TYR A 311 -13.23 -17.80 11.72
CA TYR A 311 -12.65 -17.81 13.06
C TYR A 311 -12.71 -16.42 13.71
N GLN A 312 -12.37 -15.36 12.97
CA GLN A 312 -12.47 -13.99 13.47
C GLN A 312 -13.93 -13.57 13.77
N VAL A 313 -14.88 -13.92 12.91
CA VAL A 313 -16.32 -13.68 13.16
C VAL A 313 -16.76 -14.37 14.45
N GLY A 314 -16.32 -15.60 14.68
CA GLY A 314 -16.58 -16.31 15.92
C GLY A 314 -16.01 -15.61 17.15
N LEU A 315 -14.77 -15.13 17.08
CA LEU A 315 -14.14 -14.37 18.17
C LEU A 315 -14.85 -13.06 18.47
N VAL A 316 -15.23 -12.33 17.43
CA VAL A 316 -16.00 -11.07 17.59
C VAL A 316 -17.34 -11.36 18.27
N ALA A 317 -18.08 -12.36 17.80
CA ALA A 317 -19.36 -12.74 18.37
C ALA A 317 -19.22 -13.15 19.85
N GLU A 318 -18.18 -13.92 20.19
CA GLU A 318 -17.87 -14.30 21.56
C GLU A 318 -17.61 -13.09 22.46
N GLN A 319 -16.79 -12.11 22.01
CA GLN A 319 -16.53 -10.88 22.75
C GLN A 319 -17.77 -10.00 22.89
N MET A 320 -18.67 -10.01 21.92
CA MET A 320 -19.96 -9.33 21.97
C MET A 320 -20.98 -10.08 22.85
N LYS A 321 -20.61 -11.24 23.39
CA LYS A 321 -21.49 -12.17 24.12
C LYS A 321 -22.68 -12.70 23.29
N ASP A 322 -22.55 -12.63 21.97
CA ASP A 322 -23.48 -13.29 21.04
C ASP A 322 -23.04 -14.77 20.89
N PHE A 323 -23.22 -15.53 21.96
CA PHE A 323 -22.80 -16.94 22.03
C PHE A 323 -23.52 -17.80 20.99
N ALA A 324 -24.74 -17.43 20.62
CA ALA A 324 -25.50 -18.13 19.59
C ALA A 324 -24.80 -18.03 18.22
N LYS A 325 -24.41 -16.83 17.82
CA LYS A 325 -23.68 -16.58 16.59
C LYS A 325 -22.28 -17.21 16.62
N ALA A 326 -21.56 -17.06 17.72
CA ALA A 326 -20.24 -17.68 17.90
C ALA A 326 -20.33 -19.21 17.70
N LYS A 327 -21.30 -19.88 18.34
CA LYS A 327 -21.53 -21.32 18.22
C LYS A 327 -21.81 -21.77 16.79
N VAL A 328 -22.69 -21.07 16.08
CA VAL A 328 -22.99 -21.37 14.66
C VAL A 328 -21.72 -21.26 13.83
N THR A 329 -20.98 -20.17 13.97
CA THR A 329 -19.75 -19.89 13.18
C THR A 329 -18.67 -20.93 13.46
N TYR A 330 -18.39 -21.24 14.73
CA TYR A 330 -17.39 -22.25 15.06
C TYR A 330 -17.82 -23.67 14.68
N THR A 331 -19.14 -23.98 14.70
CA THR A 331 -19.64 -25.28 14.25
C THR A 331 -19.41 -25.45 12.74
N GLU A 332 -19.68 -24.42 11.94
CA GLU A 332 -19.38 -24.41 10.50
C GLU A 332 -17.89 -24.68 10.26
N LEU A 333 -17.01 -23.99 10.96
CA LEU A 333 -15.57 -24.11 10.79
C LEU A 333 -15.05 -25.48 11.30
N ALA A 334 -15.52 -25.97 12.43
CA ALA A 334 -15.10 -27.24 13.01
C ALA A 334 -15.49 -28.47 12.14
N ALA A 335 -16.57 -28.36 11.37
CA ALA A 335 -17.01 -29.40 10.42
C ALA A 335 -16.18 -29.43 9.12
N ALA A 336 -15.31 -28.45 8.89
CA ALA A 336 -14.55 -28.30 7.66
C ALA A 336 -13.40 -29.32 7.56
N LYS A 337 -13.13 -29.83 6.34
CA LYS A 337 -12.06 -30.79 6.07
C LYS A 337 -10.81 -30.08 5.56
N ALA A 338 -9.68 -30.30 6.23
CA ALA A 338 -8.43 -29.56 6.01
C ALA A 338 -7.49 -30.21 4.98
N GLU A 339 -8.02 -30.79 3.90
CA GLU A 339 -7.20 -31.43 2.87
C GLU A 339 -6.55 -30.40 1.93
N GLY A 340 -5.24 -30.49 1.70
CA GLY A 340 -4.49 -29.64 0.75
C GLY A 340 -4.29 -28.19 1.16
N LEU A 341 -4.45 -27.87 2.44
CA LEU A 341 -4.27 -26.53 3.00
C LEU A 341 -2.92 -26.39 3.73
N THR A 342 -2.46 -25.16 3.91
CA THR A 342 -1.29 -24.85 4.74
C THR A 342 -1.55 -25.15 6.21
N ALA A 343 -0.50 -25.47 6.99
CA ALA A 343 -0.64 -25.92 8.36
C ALA A 343 -1.40 -24.94 9.26
N ASP A 344 -1.19 -23.65 9.10
CA ASP A 344 -1.86 -22.56 9.83
C ASP A 344 -3.38 -22.54 9.59
N VAL A 345 -3.82 -22.74 8.34
CA VAL A 345 -5.25 -22.80 7.99
C VAL A 345 -5.84 -24.14 8.41
N ALA A 346 -5.09 -25.23 8.27
CA ALA A 346 -5.54 -26.59 8.61
C ALA A 346 -5.79 -26.80 10.11
N GLU A 347 -5.18 -26.00 10.98
CA GLU A 347 -5.42 -26.05 12.44
C GLU A 347 -6.71 -25.30 12.87
N LEU A 348 -7.28 -24.43 12.04
CA LEU A 348 -8.44 -23.61 12.40
C LEU A 348 -9.69 -24.43 12.78
N PRO A 349 -10.03 -25.56 12.10
CA PRO A 349 -11.14 -26.41 12.54
C PRO A 349 -10.96 -26.97 13.96
N LYS A 350 -9.75 -27.36 14.33
CA LYS A 350 -9.45 -27.86 15.68
C LYS A 350 -9.57 -26.75 16.73
N LEU A 351 -9.08 -25.54 16.40
CA LEU A 351 -9.23 -24.37 17.25
C LEU A 351 -10.71 -23.99 17.43
N ALA A 352 -11.50 -24.08 16.38
CA ALA A 352 -12.94 -23.84 16.44
C ALA A 352 -13.66 -24.87 17.33
N GLN A 353 -13.28 -26.14 17.24
CA GLN A 353 -13.81 -27.19 18.14
C GLN A 353 -13.46 -26.92 19.61
N TRP A 354 -12.22 -26.56 19.89
CA TRP A 354 -11.80 -26.16 21.23
C TRP A 354 -12.61 -24.96 21.75
N ARG A 355 -12.84 -23.95 20.91
CA ARG A 355 -13.70 -22.80 21.27
C ARG A 355 -15.14 -23.20 21.59
N LEU A 356 -15.73 -24.14 20.83
CA LEU A 356 -17.07 -24.64 21.07
C LEU A 356 -17.21 -25.30 22.46
N GLU A 357 -16.18 -26.03 22.89
CA GLU A 357 -16.17 -26.64 24.23
C GLU A 357 -16.10 -25.59 25.33
N HIS A 358 -15.34 -24.52 25.13
CA HIS A 358 -15.18 -23.42 26.09
C HIS A 358 -16.38 -22.46 26.11
N LEU A 359 -17.11 -22.30 25.00
CA LEU A 359 -18.32 -21.47 24.96
C LEU A 359 -19.37 -21.90 25.97
N LYS A 360 -19.56 -23.18 26.19
CA LYS A 360 -20.52 -23.72 27.18
C LYS A 360 -20.16 -23.29 28.60
N TRP A 361 -18.88 -23.13 28.88
CA TRP A 361 -18.42 -22.61 30.18
C TRP A 361 -18.63 -21.10 30.26
N ALA A 362 -18.29 -20.36 29.21
CA ALA A 362 -18.45 -18.91 29.14
C ALA A 362 -19.93 -18.49 29.27
N GLU A 363 -20.85 -19.18 28.60
CA GLU A 363 -22.31 -18.97 28.72
C GLU A 363 -22.80 -19.14 30.17
N ARG A 364 -22.35 -20.21 30.85
CA ARG A 364 -22.72 -20.45 32.25
C ARG A 364 -22.20 -19.35 33.17
N MET A 365 -20.93 -18.97 33.03
CA MET A 365 -20.32 -17.91 33.83
C MET A 365 -21.03 -16.56 33.61
N ASP A 366 -21.38 -16.25 32.37
CA ASP A 366 -22.10 -15.00 32.05
C ASP A 366 -23.52 -15.00 32.66
N ALA A 367 -24.21 -16.14 32.61
CA ALA A 367 -25.53 -16.28 33.26
C ALA A 367 -25.43 -16.14 34.80
N GLU A 368 -24.42 -16.75 35.43
CA GLU A 368 -24.17 -16.62 36.86
C GLU A 368 -23.87 -15.18 37.26
N LEU A 369 -22.96 -14.51 36.53
CA LEU A 369 -22.63 -13.10 36.77
C LEU A 369 -23.84 -12.18 36.61
N ASN A 370 -24.69 -12.44 35.63
CA ASN A 370 -25.90 -11.66 35.44
C ASN A 370 -26.95 -11.90 36.58
N SER A 371 -27.00 -13.08 37.14
CA SER A 371 -27.87 -13.40 38.28
C SER A 371 -27.43 -12.72 39.57
N LEU A 372 -26.16 -12.34 39.68
CA LEU A 372 -25.58 -11.65 40.83
C LEU A 372 -25.71 -10.14 40.76
N LYS A 373 -26.13 -9.55 39.62
CA LYS A 373 -26.37 -8.12 39.51
C LYS A 373 -27.66 -7.77 40.26
N PRO A 374 -27.64 -6.77 41.18
CA PRO A 374 -28.85 -6.34 41.85
C PRO A 374 -29.85 -5.84 40.80
N SER A 375 -31.11 -6.23 40.99
CA SER A 375 -32.23 -5.71 40.19
C SER A 375 -32.27 -4.19 40.34
N ALA A 376 -32.07 -3.43 39.28
CA ALA A 376 -32.08 -1.98 39.25
C ALA A 376 -33.49 -1.42 39.51
#